data_449bf900c043dd46c86dc0de1d6ba2eb
#
_entry.id   449bf900c043dd46c86dc0de1d6ba2eb
#
_cell.length_a   1.000
_cell.length_b   1.000
_cell.length_c   1.000
_cell.angle_alpha   90.00
_cell.angle_beta   90.00
_cell.angle_gamma   90.00
#
_symmetry.space_group_name_H-M   'P 1'
#
loop_
_entity.id
_entity.type
_entity.pdbx_description
1 polymer ?
#
loop_
_entity_poly.entity_id
_entity_poly.type
_entity_poly.pdbx_seq_one_letter_code
_entity_poly.pdbx_strand_id
1 'polypeptide(L)'
;MAKAKRRSRQKPIDLYFWPTPNGWKISIMLEECRLPYNLIPVNIARGDQFKPGFLTISPNNRMPAIVDPDGPGGRPISVFESGAILQYLGRKTGKFYPAGERARVAVDEWLFWQMANLGPKAGEANHFRRYAPEKLPYALERFGNEMNRLYGVMNARLKDRRFLAGSYSIADMACVGWIRLFERQGEKEQVETFAGFPHLKRWLASVRARPAVQRGMHVQVEEARRVDVSDPKVRAVLFGQRAR
;
A
#
# COMPACT_ATOMS: atom_id res chain seq x y z
N MET A 1 -23.76 33.83 -24.58
CA MET A 1 -23.01 33.84 -23.31
C MET A 1 -23.09 32.48 -22.64
N ALA A 2 -22.04 31.69 -22.70
CA ALA A 2 -22.00 30.36 -22.10
C ALA A 2 -21.82 30.50 -20.58
N LYS A 3 -22.80 30.04 -19.79
CA LYS A 3 -22.69 29.97 -18.33
C LYS A 3 -21.54 29.03 -17.96
N ALA A 4 -20.47 29.57 -17.38
CA ALA A 4 -19.40 28.77 -16.79
C ALA A 4 -20.02 27.85 -15.74
N LYS A 5 -20.03 26.53 -16.00
CA LYS A 5 -20.41 25.52 -15.01
C LYS A 5 -19.47 25.65 -13.82
N ARG A 6 -19.99 26.19 -12.70
CA ARG A 6 -19.30 26.18 -11.41
C ARG A 6 -18.92 24.71 -11.14
N ARG A 7 -17.60 24.38 -11.19
CA ARG A 7 -17.11 23.08 -10.74
C ARG A 7 -17.59 22.91 -9.29
N SER A 8 -18.51 22.00 -9.07
CA SER A 8 -18.89 21.63 -7.71
C SER A 8 -17.62 21.20 -6.98
N ARG A 9 -17.42 21.74 -5.77
CA ARG A 9 -16.25 21.39 -4.94
C ARG A 9 -16.35 19.88 -4.67
N GLN A 10 -15.36 19.13 -5.15
CA GLN A 10 -15.33 17.69 -4.96
C GLN A 10 -15.36 17.36 -3.47
N LYS A 11 -16.29 16.51 -3.05
CA LYS A 11 -16.40 16.07 -1.66
C LYS A 11 -15.18 15.23 -1.28
N PRO A 12 -14.66 15.36 -0.05
CA PRO A 12 -13.54 14.55 0.40
C PRO A 12 -13.92 13.06 0.46
N ILE A 13 -12.98 12.21 0.09
CA ILE A 13 -13.05 10.76 0.23
C ILE A 13 -12.68 10.39 1.67
N ASP A 14 -13.45 9.56 2.34
CA ASP A 14 -13.09 9.02 3.65
C ASP A 14 -12.08 7.89 3.46
N LEU A 15 -10.86 8.09 3.97
CA LEU A 15 -9.78 7.10 3.96
C LEU A 15 -9.65 6.44 5.33
N TYR A 16 -10.08 5.19 5.44
CA TYR A 16 -9.88 4.34 6.61
C TYR A 16 -8.45 3.78 6.59
N PHE A 17 -7.63 4.23 7.52
CA PHE A 17 -6.18 4.18 7.38
C PHE A 17 -5.46 3.77 8.66
N TRP A 18 -4.33 3.08 8.49
CA TRP A 18 -3.25 2.94 9.45
C TRP A 18 -1.91 3.05 8.72
N PRO A 19 -0.83 3.61 9.31
CA PRO A 19 0.45 3.84 8.63
C PRO A 19 1.22 2.53 8.43
N THR A 20 0.79 1.76 7.45
CA THR A 20 1.39 0.51 6.99
C THR A 20 1.69 0.58 5.50
N PRO A 21 2.52 -0.33 4.95
CA PRO A 21 2.75 -0.38 3.51
C PRO A 21 1.48 -0.43 2.65
N ASN A 22 0.40 -1.06 3.16
CA ASN A 22 -0.87 -1.11 2.43
C ASN A 22 -1.66 0.22 2.54
N GLY A 23 -1.65 0.86 3.70
CA GLY A 23 -2.27 2.18 3.88
C GLY A 23 -1.64 3.23 2.99
N TRP A 24 -0.31 3.25 2.92
CA TRP A 24 0.44 4.21 2.09
C TRP A 24 0.15 4.10 0.60
N LYS A 25 -0.26 2.95 0.07
CA LYS A 25 -0.70 2.84 -1.33
C LYS A 25 -1.78 3.87 -1.66
N ILE A 26 -2.75 4.00 -0.75
CA ILE A 26 -3.94 4.82 -0.99
C ILE A 26 -3.68 6.30 -0.67
N SER A 27 -2.97 6.60 0.42
CA SER A 27 -2.58 7.98 0.69
C SER A 27 -1.70 8.55 -0.43
N ILE A 28 -0.75 7.76 -0.98
CA ILE A 28 0.05 8.14 -2.15
C ILE A 28 -0.86 8.43 -3.35
N MET A 29 -1.81 7.54 -3.66
CA MET A 29 -2.71 7.72 -4.81
C MET A 29 -3.58 8.98 -4.68
N LEU A 30 -4.11 9.23 -3.49
CA LEU A 30 -4.92 10.43 -3.22
C LEU A 30 -4.09 11.71 -3.38
N GLU A 31 -2.86 11.73 -2.88
CA GLU A 31 -1.91 12.84 -3.03
C GLU A 31 -1.48 13.05 -4.50
N GLU A 32 -1.18 11.99 -5.24
CA GLU A 32 -0.82 12.05 -6.66
C GLU A 32 -1.97 12.57 -7.52
N CYS A 33 -3.20 12.21 -7.19
CA CYS A 33 -4.39 12.66 -7.88
C CYS A 33 -4.86 14.06 -7.42
N ARG A 34 -4.35 14.57 -6.30
CA ARG A 34 -4.79 15.79 -5.61
C ARG A 34 -6.28 15.71 -5.23
N LEU A 35 -6.71 14.55 -4.77
CA LEU A 35 -8.06 14.33 -4.28
C LEU A 35 -8.17 14.76 -2.81
N PRO A 36 -9.19 15.53 -2.43
CA PRO A 36 -9.43 15.82 -1.03
C PRO A 36 -9.86 14.55 -0.29
N TYR A 37 -9.35 14.34 0.92
CA TYR A 37 -9.73 13.20 1.74
C TYR A 37 -9.77 13.53 3.23
N ASN A 38 -10.61 12.82 3.96
CA ASN A 38 -10.64 12.78 5.41
C ASN A 38 -9.88 11.53 5.86
N LEU A 39 -8.97 11.68 6.82
CA LEU A 39 -8.27 10.56 7.40
C LEU A 39 -9.06 10.00 8.58
N ILE A 40 -9.44 8.72 8.50
CA ILE A 40 -10.17 8.00 9.55
C ILE A 40 -9.26 6.90 10.08
N PRO A 41 -8.65 7.07 11.26
CA PRO A 41 -7.77 6.06 11.82
C PRO A 41 -8.50 4.75 12.13
N VAL A 42 -7.90 3.62 11.72
CA VAL A 42 -8.32 2.26 12.11
C VAL A 42 -7.19 1.66 12.93
N ASN A 43 -7.27 1.78 14.24
CA ASN A 43 -6.21 1.29 15.13
C ASN A 43 -6.21 -0.24 15.19
N ILE A 44 -5.36 -0.85 14.36
CA ILE A 44 -5.26 -2.30 14.24
C ILE A 44 -4.77 -2.99 15.50
N ALA A 45 -4.05 -2.27 16.37
CA ALA A 45 -3.59 -2.80 17.65
C ALA A 45 -4.70 -2.87 18.70
N ARG A 46 -5.75 -2.03 18.57
CA ARG A 46 -6.93 -2.03 19.43
C ARG A 46 -8.09 -2.85 18.88
N GLY A 47 -7.96 -3.39 17.67
CA GLY A 47 -9.02 -4.20 17.05
C GLY A 47 -10.12 -3.39 16.36
N ASP A 48 -9.87 -2.12 16.00
CA ASP A 48 -10.86 -1.28 15.32
C ASP A 48 -11.35 -1.91 14.00
N GLN A 49 -10.51 -2.72 13.36
CA GLN A 49 -10.84 -3.47 12.14
C GLN A 49 -11.94 -4.52 12.35
N PHE A 50 -12.28 -4.85 13.59
CA PHE A 50 -13.35 -5.81 13.92
C PHE A 50 -14.65 -5.15 14.35
N LYS A 51 -14.70 -3.82 14.44
CA LYS A 51 -15.92 -3.09 14.80
C LYS A 51 -16.98 -3.25 13.71
N PRO A 52 -18.27 -3.47 14.08
CA PRO A 52 -19.34 -3.67 13.12
C PRO A 52 -19.41 -2.59 12.03
N GLY A 53 -19.25 -1.31 12.39
CA GLY A 53 -19.26 -0.21 11.43
C GLY A 53 -18.13 -0.28 10.40
N PHE A 54 -16.95 -0.78 10.76
CA PHE A 54 -15.88 -0.98 9.80
C PHE A 54 -16.10 -2.23 8.93
N LEU A 55 -16.66 -3.28 9.48
CA LEU A 55 -16.96 -4.52 8.74
C LEU A 55 -17.98 -4.31 7.61
N THR A 56 -18.89 -3.35 7.73
CA THR A 56 -19.81 -2.99 6.62
C THR A 56 -19.07 -2.36 5.44
N ILE A 57 -17.87 -1.78 5.67
CA ILE A 57 -17.04 -1.12 4.65
C ILE A 57 -15.97 -2.08 4.13
N SER A 58 -15.39 -2.89 5.02
CA SER A 58 -14.34 -3.86 4.71
C SER A 58 -14.63 -5.21 5.40
N PRO A 59 -15.40 -6.11 4.74
CA PRO A 59 -15.78 -7.41 5.31
C PRO A 59 -14.56 -8.33 5.57
N ASN A 60 -13.43 -8.05 4.93
CA ASN A 60 -12.16 -8.75 5.19
C ASN A 60 -11.46 -8.29 6.48
N ASN A 61 -12.06 -7.39 7.28
CA ASN A 61 -11.46 -6.81 8.49
C ASN A 61 -10.01 -6.31 8.30
N ARG A 62 -9.71 -5.72 7.15
CA ARG A 62 -8.40 -5.17 6.81
C ARG A 62 -8.53 -3.73 6.33
N MET A 63 -7.59 -2.90 6.75
CA MET A 63 -7.38 -1.58 6.16
C MET A 63 -6.29 -1.68 5.05
N PRO A 64 -6.25 -0.77 4.09
CA PRO A 64 -7.11 0.40 3.89
C PRO A 64 -8.48 0.05 3.29
N ALA A 65 -9.45 0.94 3.53
CA ALA A 65 -10.71 1.00 2.81
C ALA A 65 -11.03 2.48 2.54
N ILE A 66 -11.91 2.75 1.60
CA ILE A 66 -12.42 4.11 1.33
C ILE A 66 -13.93 4.13 1.28
N VAL A 67 -14.52 5.30 1.60
CA VAL A 67 -15.88 5.65 1.21
C VAL A 67 -15.81 6.90 0.35
N ASP A 68 -16.23 6.77 -0.90
CA ASP A 68 -16.28 7.90 -1.85
C ASP A 68 -17.74 8.40 -1.92
N PRO A 69 -18.03 9.62 -1.44
CA PRO A 69 -19.38 10.17 -1.48
C PRO A 69 -19.85 10.54 -2.89
N ASP A 70 -18.93 10.69 -3.84
CA ASP A 70 -19.19 11.00 -5.24
C ASP A 70 -18.84 9.81 -6.15
N GLY A 71 -19.33 8.63 -5.82
CA GLY A 71 -19.12 7.40 -6.58
C GLY A 71 -19.88 7.33 -7.90
N PRO A 72 -19.85 6.18 -8.59
CA PRO A 72 -20.54 5.98 -9.85
C PRO A 72 -22.04 6.29 -9.75
N GLY A 73 -22.57 7.01 -10.74
CA GLY A 73 -23.96 7.46 -10.75
C GLY A 73 -24.29 8.52 -9.69
N GLY A 74 -23.26 9.20 -9.12
CA GLY A 74 -23.45 10.23 -8.10
C GLY A 74 -23.85 9.71 -6.73
N ARG A 75 -23.72 8.40 -6.48
CA ARG A 75 -24.06 7.76 -5.20
C ARG A 75 -22.81 7.33 -4.45
N PRO A 76 -22.82 7.36 -3.11
CA PRO A 76 -21.70 6.89 -2.31
C PRO A 76 -21.34 5.42 -2.62
N ILE A 77 -20.05 5.11 -2.54
CA ILE A 77 -19.53 3.74 -2.67
C ILE A 77 -18.44 3.50 -1.64
N SER A 78 -18.47 2.34 -0.99
CA SER A 78 -17.33 1.82 -0.22
C SER A 78 -16.50 0.87 -1.08
N VAL A 79 -15.17 0.96 -0.96
CA VAL A 79 -14.24 0.05 -1.65
C VAL A 79 -13.20 -0.41 -0.66
N PHE A 80 -13.02 -1.73 -0.56
CA PHE A 80 -11.93 -2.36 0.18
C PHE A 80 -10.98 -3.08 -0.80
N GLU A 81 -9.88 -3.66 -0.31
CA GLU A 81 -8.72 -4.14 -1.05
C GLU A 81 -7.91 -3.02 -1.71
N SER A 82 -6.67 -2.87 -1.27
CA SER A 82 -5.82 -1.76 -1.72
C SER A 82 -5.60 -1.74 -3.24
N GLY A 83 -5.56 -2.90 -3.90
CA GLY A 83 -5.49 -3.01 -5.36
C GLY A 83 -6.75 -2.53 -6.05
N ALA A 84 -7.92 -2.93 -5.55
CA ALA A 84 -9.22 -2.50 -6.08
C ALA A 84 -9.43 -0.99 -5.90
N ILE A 85 -9.01 -0.44 -4.75
CA ILE A 85 -9.06 1.01 -4.49
C ILE A 85 -8.18 1.76 -5.48
N LEU A 86 -6.94 1.31 -5.72
CA LEU A 86 -6.04 1.92 -6.69
C LEU A 86 -6.64 1.93 -8.11
N GLN A 87 -7.21 0.81 -8.56
CA GLN A 87 -7.88 0.73 -9.86
C GLN A 87 -9.12 1.64 -9.91
N TYR A 88 -9.94 1.66 -8.85
CA TYR A 88 -11.10 2.52 -8.76
C TYR A 88 -10.72 4.00 -8.90
N LEU A 89 -9.75 4.47 -8.11
CA LEU A 89 -9.28 5.85 -8.14
C LEU A 89 -8.60 6.19 -9.48
N GLY A 90 -7.88 5.23 -10.07
CA GLY A 90 -7.29 5.37 -11.40
C GLY A 90 -8.34 5.59 -12.48
N ARG A 91 -9.42 4.81 -12.49
CA ARG A 91 -10.56 4.98 -13.42
C ARG A 91 -11.31 6.29 -13.16
N LYS A 92 -11.59 6.61 -11.89
CA LYS A 92 -12.28 7.85 -11.49
C LYS A 92 -11.55 9.10 -11.98
N THR A 93 -10.23 9.10 -11.93
CA THR A 93 -9.40 10.28 -12.23
C THR A 93 -8.81 10.28 -13.64
N GLY A 94 -8.80 9.14 -14.31
CA GLY A 94 -8.07 8.95 -15.58
C GLY A 94 -6.55 9.01 -15.44
N LYS A 95 -6.01 8.87 -14.21
CA LYS A 95 -4.59 9.03 -13.91
C LYS A 95 -3.96 7.72 -13.42
N PHE A 96 -2.72 7.48 -13.83
CA PHE A 96 -1.87 6.36 -13.35
C PHE A 96 -2.43 4.95 -13.61
N TYR A 97 -3.55 4.85 -14.31
CA TYR A 97 -4.18 3.61 -14.76
C TYR A 97 -4.76 3.83 -16.15
N PRO A 98 -4.08 3.36 -17.19
CA PRO A 98 -4.40 3.70 -18.58
C PRO A 98 -5.74 3.15 -19.03
N ALA A 99 -6.40 3.87 -19.94
CA ALA A 99 -7.66 3.43 -20.53
C ALA A 99 -7.46 2.38 -21.63
N GLY A 100 -6.35 2.44 -22.38
CA GLY A 100 -6.04 1.50 -23.45
C GLY A 100 -5.70 0.11 -22.92
N GLU A 101 -6.33 -0.92 -23.47
CA GLU A 101 -6.29 -2.29 -22.93
C GLU A 101 -4.87 -2.84 -22.79
N ARG A 102 -4.04 -2.77 -23.84
CA ARG A 102 -2.66 -3.26 -23.81
C ARG A 102 -1.83 -2.63 -22.69
N ALA A 103 -1.95 -1.33 -22.49
CA ALA A 103 -1.22 -0.64 -21.42
C ALA A 103 -1.81 -0.94 -20.05
N ARG A 104 -3.13 -1.16 -19.97
CA ARG A 104 -3.82 -1.56 -18.73
C ARG A 104 -3.38 -2.94 -18.27
N VAL A 105 -3.34 -3.93 -19.17
CA VAL A 105 -2.84 -5.28 -18.87
C VAL A 105 -1.45 -5.22 -18.28
N ALA A 106 -0.54 -4.44 -18.86
CA ALA A 106 0.81 -4.30 -18.32
C ALA A 106 0.85 -3.71 -16.88
N VAL A 107 -0.09 -2.82 -16.53
CA VAL A 107 -0.23 -2.31 -15.16
C VAL A 107 -0.84 -3.37 -14.24
N ASP A 108 -1.86 -4.09 -14.71
CA ASP A 108 -2.57 -5.10 -13.93
C ASP A 108 -1.66 -6.29 -13.59
N GLU A 109 -0.84 -6.77 -14.53
CA GLU A 109 0.17 -7.82 -14.27
C GLU A 109 1.04 -7.45 -13.05
N TRP A 110 1.57 -6.24 -13.00
CA TRP A 110 2.45 -5.81 -11.89
C TRP A 110 1.67 -5.44 -10.63
N LEU A 111 0.44 -4.97 -10.76
CA LEU A 111 -0.44 -4.74 -9.62
C LEU A 111 -0.81 -6.07 -8.94
N PHE A 112 -1.27 -7.06 -9.72
CA PHE A 112 -1.61 -8.38 -9.19
C PHE A 112 -0.38 -9.13 -8.69
N TRP A 113 0.76 -8.98 -9.36
CA TRP A 113 2.03 -9.51 -8.85
C TRP A 113 2.37 -8.95 -7.46
N GLN A 114 2.13 -7.65 -7.24
CA GLN A 114 2.33 -7.06 -5.92
C GLN A 114 1.33 -7.64 -4.90
N MET A 115 0.05 -7.72 -5.25
CA MET A 115 -1.00 -8.21 -4.34
C MET A 115 -0.85 -9.69 -3.97
N ALA A 116 -0.44 -10.52 -4.93
CA ALA A 116 -0.33 -11.97 -4.75
C ALA A 116 1.05 -12.43 -4.26
N ASN A 117 2.11 -11.69 -4.56
CA ASN A 117 3.48 -12.10 -4.25
C ASN A 117 4.17 -11.13 -3.29
N LEU A 118 4.55 -9.92 -3.76
CA LEU A 118 5.41 -9.03 -2.98
C LEU A 118 4.81 -8.66 -1.62
N GLY A 119 3.56 -8.24 -1.58
CA GLY A 119 2.90 -7.81 -0.33
C GLY A 119 2.82 -8.93 0.70
N PRO A 120 2.17 -10.06 0.39
CA PRO A 120 2.05 -11.19 1.31
C PRO A 120 3.39 -11.75 1.76
N LYS A 121 4.33 -11.99 0.83
CA LYS A 121 5.64 -12.55 1.18
C LYS A 121 6.50 -11.59 2.01
N ALA A 122 6.44 -10.29 1.71
CA ALA A 122 7.07 -9.28 2.53
C ALA A 122 6.45 -9.20 3.94
N GLY A 123 5.13 -9.38 4.03
CA GLY A 123 4.42 -9.47 5.32
C GLY A 123 4.93 -10.64 6.17
N GLU A 124 5.01 -11.83 5.60
CA GLU A 124 5.53 -13.03 6.28
C GLU A 124 7.01 -12.89 6.65
N ALA A 125 7.85 -12.44 5.72
CA ALA A 125 9.27 -12.20 6.00
C ALA A 125 9.45 -11.21 7.17
N ASN A 126 8.69 -10.12 7.18
CA ASN A 126 8.71 -9.15 8.27
C ASN A 126 8.19 -9.74 9.59
N HIS A 127 7.14 -10.59 9.54
CA HIS A 127 6.59 -11.25 10.71
C HIS A 127 7.63 -12.15 11.39
N PHE A 128 8.19 -13.09 10.65
CA PHE A 128 9.17 -14.04 11.21
C PHE A 128 10.47 -13.36 11.65
N ARG A 129 10.89 -12.30 10.96
CA ARG A 129 12.08 -11.55 11.34
C ARG A 129 11.88 -10.71 12.61
N ARG A 130 10.70 -10.10 12.81
CA ARG A 130 10.50 -9.08 13.84
C ARG A 130 9.50 -9.44 14.91
N TYR A 131 8.44 -10.15 14.56
CA TYR A 131 7.27 -10.31 15.42
C TYR A 131 7.08 -11.73 15.94
N ALA A 132 7.59 -12.76 15.27
CA ALA A 132 7.50 -14.13 15.76
C ALA A 132 8.12 -14.24 17.16
N PRO A 133 7.48 -14.95 18.10
CA PRO A 133 7.97 -15.12 19.45
C PRO A 133 9.29 -15.89 19.49
N GLU A 134 9.47 -16.79 18.53
CA GLU A 134 10.67 -17.60 18.36
C GLU A 134 11.34 -17.31 17.03
N LYS A 135 12.66 -17.37 16.98
CA LYS A 135 13.42 -17.28 15.75
C LYS A 135 13.50 -18.66 15.12
N LEU A 136 12.72 -18.88 14.10
CA LEU A 136 12.66 -20.14 13.34
C LEU A 136 13.62 -20.06 12.15
N PRO A 137 14.81 -20.70 12.19
CA PRO A 137 15.83 -20.57 11.13
C PRO A 137 15.28 -20.90 9.75
N TYR A 138 14.52 -21.99 9.62
CA TYR A 138 13.92 -22.40 8.35
C TYR A 138 12.96 -21.32 7.79
N ALA A 139 12.12 -20.69 8.63
CA ALA A 139 11.21 -19.66 8.17
C ALA A 139 11.97 -18.40 7.73
N LEU A 140 13.01 -18.01 8.48
CA LEU A 140 13.87 -16.87 8.14
C LEU A 140 14.57 -17.09 6.81
N GLU A 141 15.15 -18.26 6.58
CA GLU A 141 15.78 -18.63 5.32
C GLU A 141 14.76 -18.68 4.18
N ARG A 142 13.66 -19.40 4.35
CA ARG A 142 12.62 -19.60 3.31
C ARG A 142 12.05 -18.28 2.82
N PHE A 143 11.64 -17.40 3.75
CA PHE A 143 11.08 -16.09 3.38
C PHE A 143 12.16 -15.08 2.96
N GLY A 144 13.37 -15.18 3.49
CA GLY A 144 14.52 -14.40 3.04
C GLY A 144 14.87 -14.69 1.57
N ASN A 145 14.96 -15.97 1.20
CA ASN A 145 15.22 -16.40 -0.16
C ASN A 145 14.10 -15.96 -1.12
N GLU A 146 12.83 -16.05 -0.69
CA GLU A 146 11.71 -15.57 -1.50
C GLU A 146 11.76 -14.04 -1.71
N MET A 147 12.11 -13.26 -0.69
CA MET A 147 12.29 -11.81 -0.85
C MET A 147 13.43 -11.49 -1.82
N ASN A 148 14.55 -12.20 -1.73
CA ASN A 148 15.66 -12.05 -2.66
C ASN A 148 15.24 -12.33 -4.10
N ARG A 149 14.49 -13.42 -4.33
CA ARG A 149 13.91 -13.76 -5.64
C ARG A 149 13.00 -12.64 -6.16
N LEU A 150 12.11 -12.09 -5.34
CA LEU A 150 11.21 -11.01 -5.72
C LEU A 150 11.96 -9.72 -6.06
N TYR A 151 13.02 -9.40 -5.32
CA TYR A 151 13.91 -8.28 -5.68
C TYR A 151 14.60 -8.49 -7.02
N GLY A 152 15.04 -9.73 -7.30
CA GLY A 152 15.61 -10.12 -8.59
C GLY A 152 14.62 -9.92 -9.75
N VAL A 153 13.36 -10.30 -9.57
CA VAL A 153 12.28 -10.10 -10.57
C VAL A 153 12.08 -8.61 -10.85
N MET A 154 11.98 -7.77 -9.81
CA MET A 154 11.85 -6.32 -9.99
C MET A 154 13.10 -5.73 -10.64
N ASN A 155 14.29 -6.13 -10.19
CA ASN A 155 15.55 -5.61 -10.71
C ASN A 155 15.72 -5.94 -12.20
N ALA A 156 15.42 -7.17 -12.61
CA ALA A 156 15.44 -7.59 -14.01
C ALA A 156 14.42 -6.79 -14.85
N ARG A 157 13.20 -6.61 -14.36
CA ARG A 157 12.17 -5.82 -15.04
C ARG A 157 12.57 -4.36 -15.23
N LEU A 158 13.30 -3.79 -14.27
CA LEU A 158 13.70 -2.38 -14.24
C LEU A 158 15.03 -2.12 -14.96
N LYS A 159 15.68 -3.12 -15.53
CA LYS A 159 16.98 -2.99 -16.20
C LYS A 159 16.95 -1.89 -17.26
N ASP A 160 15.97 -1.94 -18.13
CA ASP A 160 15.77 -1.05 -19.30
C ASP A 160 14.49 -0.20 -19.19
N ARG A 161 13.84 -0.18 -18.03
CA ARG A 161 12.60 0.56 -17.77
C ARG A 161 12.73 1.43 -16.55
N ARG A 162 12.11 2.60 -16.62
CA ARG A 162 12.06 3.52 -15.48
C ARG A 162 11.07 3.07 -14.41
N PHE A 163 9.96 2.46 -14.81
CA PHE A 163 8.86 2.03 -13.96
C PHE A 163 8.34 0.65 -14.37
N LEU A 164 7.63 -0.04 -13.46
CA LEU A 164 7.23 -1.44 -13.63
C LEU A 164 6.41 -1.69 -14.89
N ALA A 165 5.45 -0.82 -15.21
CA ALA A 165 4.62 -0.90 -16.41
C ALA A 165 5.08 0.06 -17.53
N GLY A 166 6.33 0.50 -17.51
CA GLY A 166 6.89 1.47 -18.44
C GLY A 166 6.73 2.92 -17.96
N SER A 167 5.51 3.39 -17.78
CA SER A 167 5.19 4.68 -17.15
C SER A 167 4.85 4.51 -15.68
N TYR A 168 5.04 5.58 -14.88
CA TYR A 168 4.65 5.59 -13.47
C TYR A 168 3.14 5.34 -13.33
N SER A 169 2.77 4.36 -12.51
CA SER A 169 1.40 3.85 -12.42
C SER A 169 1.05 3.38 -11.00
N ILE A 170 -0.17 2.93 -10.84
CA ILE A 170 -0.64 2.30 -9.59
C ILE A 170 0.16 1.06 -9.20
N ALA A 171 0.83 0.41 -10.16
CA ALA A 171 1.72 -0.72 -9.86
C ALA A 171 2.95 -0.29 -9.04
N ASP A 172 3.55 0.87 -9.39
CA ASP A 172 4.67 1.43 -8.64
C ASP A 172 4.24 1.91 -7.24
N MET A 173 3.07 2.56 -7.17
CA MET A 173 2.47 2.99 -5.89
C MET A 173 2.21 1.81 -4.96
N ALA A 174 1.78 0.68 -5.52
CA ALA A 174 1.52 -0.53 -4.76
C ALA A 174 2.80 -1.14 -4.15
N CYS A 175 3.92 -1.07 -4.86
CA CYS A 175 5.19 -1.69 -4.48
C CYS A 175 6.01 -0.85 -3.50
N VAL A 176 6.04 0.48 -3.65
CA VAL A 176 7.03 1.35 -3.00
C VAL A 176 7.04 1.25 -1.48
N GLY A 177 5.88 1.16 -0.83
CA GLY A 177 5.78 1.07 0.63
C GLY A 177 6.42 -0.21 1.18
N TRP A 178 6.27 -1.32 0.49
CA TRP A 178 6.82 -2.61 0.87
C TRP A 178 8.35 -2.66 0.68
N ILE A 179 8.85 -2.13 -0.43
CA ILE A 179 10.31 -2.06 -0.67
C ILE A 179 10.96 -1.09 0.33
N ARG A 180 10.36 0.08 0.57
CA ARG A 180 10.86 1.05 1.55
C ARG A 180 10.90 0.50 2.98
N LEU A 181 9.96 -0.38 3.34
CA LEU A 181 9.95 -1.02 4.66
C LEU A 181 11.27 -1.77 4.90
N PHE A 182 11.72 -2.57 3.95
CA PHE A 182 12.96 -3.36 4.07
C PHE A 182 14.22 -2.49 3.95
N GLU A 183 14.21 -1.45 3.10
CA GLU A 183 15.30 -0.48 3.06
C GLU A 183 15.51 0.17 4.44
N ARG A 184 14.43 0.66 5.07
CA ARG A 184 14.50 1.23 6.42
C ARG A 184 14.98 0.25 7.49
N GLN A 185 14.67 -1.03 7.32
CA GLN A 185 15.18 -2.06 8.23
C GLN A 185 16.69 -2.25 8.04
N GLY A 186 17.16 -2.35 6.81
CA GLY A 186 18.58 -2.41 6.51
C GLY A 186 19.35 -1.19 7.01
N GLU A 187 18.82 0.02 6.83
CA GLU A 187 19.40 1.25 7.36
C GLU A 187 19.60 1.18 8.89
N LYS A 188 18.62 0.65 9.64
CA LYS A 188 18.71 0.48 11.09
C LYS A 188 19.70 -0.59 11.52
N GLU A 189 19.84 -1.64 10.73
CA GLU A 189 20.74 -2.77 11.00
C GLU A 189 22.12 -2.55 10.37
N GLN A 190 22.35 -1.40 9.71
CA GLN A 190 23.56 -1.06 8.98
C GLN A 190 23.91 -2.06 7.88
N VAL A 191 22.88 -2.65 7.25
CA VAL A 191 23.01 -3.62 6.16
C VAL A 191 22.47 -3.02 4.87
N GLU A 192 23.23 -3.12 3.78
CA GLU A 192 22.77 -2.73 2.46
C GLU A 192 21.79 -3.76 1.88
N THR A 193 20.50 -3.53 2.07
CA THR A 193 19.43 -4.48 1.71
C THR A 193 19.37 -4.82 0.22
N PHE A 194 19.82 -3.90 -0.66
CA PHE A 194 19.70 -4.03 -2.12
C PHE A 194 21.04 -3.97 -2.84
N ALA A 195 22.13 -4.43 -2.21
CA ALA A 195 23.50 -4.41 -2.77
C ALA A 195 23.56 -5.02 -4.19
N GLY A 196 22.90 -6.15 -4.40
CA GLY A 196 22.86 -6.85 -5.70
C GLY A 196 21.80 -6.35 -6.69
N PHE A 197 21.02 -5.29 -6.37
CA PHE A 197 19.85 -4.87 -7.13
C PHE A 197 19.87 -3.39 -7.55
N PRO A 198 20.82 -2.97 -8.42
CA PRO A 198 21.03 -1.56 -8.74
C PRO A 198 19.81 -0.90 -9.43
N HIS A 199 19.08 -1.64 -10.27
CA HIS A 199 17.90 -1.10 -10.96
C HIS A 199 16.71 -0.92 -10.01
N LEU A 200 16.56 -1.81 -9.02
CA LEU A 200 15.60 -1.66 -7.95
C LEU A 200 15.91 -0.44 -7.08
N LYS A 201 17.18 -0.22 -6.71
CA LYS A 201 17.64 0.99 -5.96
C LYS A 201 17.32 2.27 -6.73
N ARG A 202 17.66 2.33 -8.01
CA ARG A 202 17.34 3.47 -8.88
C ARG A 202 15.84 3.74 -8.95
N TRP A 203 15.02 2.70 -9.13
CA TRP A 203 13.57 2.82 -9.15
C TRP A 203 13.03 3.35 -7.82
N LEU A 204 13.46 2.79 -6.70
CA LEU A 204 13.03 3.22 -5.36
C LEU A 204 13.35 4.69 -5.13
N ALA A 205 14.56 5.14 -5.47
CA ALA A 205 14.96 6.54 -5.38
C ALA A 205 14.08 7.44 -6.26
N SER A 206 13.80 7.02 -7.50
CA SER A 206 12.95 7.77 -8.45
C SER A 206 11.51 7.92 -7.97
N VAL A 207 10.93 6.86 -7.40
CA VAL A 207 9.55 6.89 -6.87
C VAL A 207 9.50 7.73 -5.60
N ARG A 208 10.45 7.58 -4.68
CA ARG A 208 10.52 8.33 -3.43
C ARG A 208 10.77 9.84 -3.63
N ALA A 209 11.45 10.22 -4.70
CA ALA A 209 11.68 11.63 -5.03
C ALA A 209 10.40 12.39 -5.41
N ARG A 210 9.30 11.70 -5.67
CA ARG A 210 8.03 12.35 -6.03
C ARG A 210 7.40 13.02 -4.79
N PRO A 211 7.06 14.33 -4.87
CA PRO A 211 6.53 15.04 -3.71
C PRO A 211 5.23 14.43 -3.14
N ALA A 212 4.35 13.90 -4.01
CA ALA A 212 3.11 13.25 -3.59
C ALA A 212 3.38 11.92 -2.87
N VAL A 213 4.38 11.15 -3.31
CA VAL A 213 4.81 9.93 -2.61
C VAL A 213 5.34 10.27 -1.22
N GLN A 214 6.15 11.32 -1.11
CA GLN A 214 6.64 11.79 0.18
C GLN A 214 5.49 12.17 1.12
N ARG A 215 4.55 13.00 0.67
CA ARG A 215 3.38 13.38 1.49
C ARG A 215 2.56 12.16 1.87
N GLY A 216 2.22 11.30 0.92
CA GLY A 216 1.41 10.10 1.18
C GLY A 216 2.05 9.12 2.15
N MET A 217 3.38 8.97 2.12
CA MET A 217 4.11 8.13 3.09
C MET A 217 4.32 8.80 4.45
N HIS A 218 4.18 10.13 4.55
CA HIS A 218 4.30 10.88 5.80
C HIS A 218 2.94 11.12 6.48
N VAL A 219 1.84 10.63 5.92
CA VAL A 219 0.55 10.65 6.62
C VAL A 219 0.70 9.91 7.94
N GLN A 220 0.46 10.62 9.04
CA GLN A 220 0.67 10.11 10.41
C GLN A 220 -0.67 9.91 11.11
N VAL A 221 -0.68 8.90 11.96
CA VAL A 221 -1.71 8.68 12.97
C VAL A 221 -0.99 8.69 14.31
N GLU A 222 -1.33 9.64 15.17
CA GLU A 222 -0.59 9.87 16.43
C GLU A 222 -0.57 8.61 17.31
N GLU A 223 -1.69 7.89 17.36
CA GLU A 223 -1.81 6.64 18.14
C GLU A 223 -0.87 5.54 17.64
N ALA A 224 -0.49 5.57 16.36
CA ALA A 224 0.41 4.55 15.81
C ALA A 224 1.82 4.61 16.38
N ARG A 225 2.25 5.79 16.83
CA ARG A 225 3.57 5.99 17.47
C ARG A 225 3.65 5.36 18.86
N ARG A 226 2.50 5.12 19.49
CA ARG A 226 2.36 4.61 20.84
C ARG A 226 2.06 3.11 20.90
N VAL A 227 2.01 2.43 19.75
CA VAL A 227 1.75 0.99 19.73
C VAL A 227 2.97 0.22 20.16
N ASP A 228 2.85 -0.47 21.28
CA ASP A 228 3.83 -1.45 21.73
C ASP A 228 3.44 -2.85 21.24
N VAL A 229 4.18 -3.34 20.24
CA VAL A 229 3.96 -4.66 19.64
C VAL A 229 4.48 -5.80 20.56
N SER A 230 5.22 -5.49 21.61
CA SER A 230 5.63 -6.48 22.62
C SER A 230 4.51 -6.81 23.61
N ASP A 231 3.52 -5.93 23.79
CA ASP A 231 2.36 -6.16 24.66
C ASP A 231 1.58 -7.42 24.19
N PRO A 232 1.39 -8.42 25.07
CA PRO A 232 0.65 -9.64 24.76
C PRO A 232 -0.77 -9.40 24.23
N LYS A 233 -1.47 -8.36 24.72
CA LYS A 233 -2.82 -8.01 24.25
C LYS A 233 -2.80 -7.49 22.83
N VAL A 234 -1.84 -6.62 22.51
CA VAL A 234 -1.63 -6.12 21.13
C VAL A 234 -1.27 -7.26 20.20
N ARG A 235 -0.40 -8.17 20.63
CA ARG A 235 -0.02 -9.36 19.85
C ARG A 235 -1.21 -10.27 19.57
N ALA A 236 -2.05 -10.53 20.58
CA ALA A 236 -3.26 -11.34 20.40
C ALA A 236 -4.22 -10.73 19.36
N VAL A 237 -4.37 -9.41 19.36
CA VAL A 237 -5.20 -8.70 18.37
C VAL A 237 -4.58 -8.77 16.96
N LEU A 238 -3.28 -8.57 16.84
CA LEU A 238 -2.59 -8.51 15.54
C LEU A 238 -2.39 -9.88 14.91
N PHE A 239 -2.03 -10.89 15.71
CA PHE A 239 -1.54 -12.19 15.23
C PHE A 239 -2.37 -13.40 15.67
N GLY A 240 -3.25 -13.24 16.66
CA GLY A 240 -4.09 -14.32 17.18
C GLY A 240 -5.48 -14.42 16.52
N GLN A 241 -5.65 -13.87 15.32
CA GLN A 241 -6.95 -13.82 14.64
C GLN A 241 -7.39 -15.21 14.18
N ARG A 242 -8.66 -15.53 14.44
CA ARG A 242 -9.34 -16.77 14.01
C ARG A 242 -10.70 -16.42 13.41
N ALA A 243 -11.34 -17.42 12.78
CA ALA A 243 -12.73 -17.29 12.36
C ALA A 243 -13.63 -16.93 13.58
N ARG A 244 -14.62 -16.11 13.37
CA ARG A 244 -15.59 -15.64 14.36
C ARG A 244 -17.00 -15.99 13.88
#